data_af9110ace6ba60afd637e78a11a7d3ea
#
_entry.id   af9110ace6ba60afd637e78a11a7d3ea
#
_cell.length_a   1.000
_cell.length_b   1.000
_cell.length_c   1.000
_cell.angle_alpha   90.00
_cell.angle_beta   90.00
_cell.angle_gamma   90.00
#
_symmetry.space_group_name_H-M   'P 1'
#
loop_
_entity.id
_entity.type
_entity.pdbx_description
1 polymer ?
#
loop_
_entity_poly.entity_id
_entity_poly.type
_entity_poly.pdbx_seq_one_letter_code
_entity_poly.pdbx_strand_id
1 'polypeptide(L)'
;TGGTGLVGSHLLFELTKNDQNIRALYRSTDTINKVRKVFSYYTDMIETQFKKIEWIKADLNDLPKLEEAFRGITKVFHCAALISFAPNDYNQLKKVNTEGTANIVNLCISYSVQKLCYVSSVATMGFDPNKISEETTWKPEEIKNVYALTKYAAEKEVWRGIQEGIPS
;
A
#
# COMPACT_ATOMS: atom_id res chain seq x y z
N THR A 1 -2.17 3.19 3.71
CA THR A 1 -2.67 1.83 3.89
C THR A 1 -1.54 0.85 4.17
N GLY A 2 -1.85 -0.35 4.73
CA GLY A 2 -0.80 -1.33 5.05
C GLY A 2 0.09 -0.94 6.24
N GLY A 3 -0.33 0.00 7.07
CA GLY A 3 0.43 0.50 8.23
C GLY A 3 0.79 -0.57 9.26
N THR A 4 0.11 -1.70 9.26
CA THR A 4 0.39 -2.83 10.16
C THR A 4 1.31 -3.90 9.54
N GLY A 5 1.73 -3.72 8.28
CA GLY A 5 2.71 -4.56 7.59
C GLY A 5 4.16 -4.14 7.87
N LEU A 6 5.12 -4.89 7.34
CA LEU A 6 6.55 -4.62 7.57
C LEU A 6 6.93 -3.19 7.15
N VAL A 7 6.80 -2.86 5.87
CA VAL A 7 7.18 -1.53 5.35
C VAL A 7 6.34 -0.43 5.99
N GLY A 8 5.01 -0.61 6.07
CA GLY A 8 4.10 0.40 6.58
C GLY A 8 4.33 0.76 8.06
N SER A 9 4.69 -0.21 8.90
CA SER A 9 4.95 0.06 10.32
C SER A 9 6.23 0.88 10.54
N HIS A 10 7.28 0.63 9.77
CA HIS A 10 8.50 1.46 9.78
C HIS A 10 8.24 2.86 9.24
N LEU A 11 7.48 2.96 8.14
CA LEU A 11 7.06 4.24 7.58
C LEU A 11 6.22 5.05 8.59
N LEU A 12 5.28 4.42 9.29
CA LEU A 12 4.50 5.10 10.33
C LEU A 12 5.39 5.69 11.41
N PHE A 13 6.41 4.98 11.86
CA PHE A 13 7.37 5.53 12.81
C PHE A 13 8.05 6.79 12.26
N GLU A 14 8.56 6.76 11.03
CA GLU A 14 9.20 7.92 10.40
C GLU A 14 8.24 9.12 10.29
N LEU A 15 7.00 8.87 9.89
CA LEU A 15 5.99 9.92 9.80
C LEU A 15 5.67 10.55 11.15
N THR A 16 5.67 9.79 12.25
CA THR A 16 5.39 10.31 13.59
C THR A 16 6.47 11.24 14.14
N LYS A 17 7.66 11.28 13.54
CA LYS A 17 8.73 12.22 13.91
C LYS A 17 8.35 13.68 13.59
N ASN A 18 7.49 13.87 12.62
CA ASN A 18 7.03 15.18 12.18
C ASN A 18 5.68 15.53 12.85
N ASP A 19 5.40 16.82 12.93
CA ASP A 19 4.13 17.31 13.45
C ASP A 19 3.08 17.37 12.34
N GLN A 20 2.48 16.21 12.06
CA GLN A 20 1.46 16.03 11.03
C GLN A 20 0.38 15.06 11.49
N ASN A 21 -0.83 15.21 10.95
CA ASN A 21 -1.92 14.30 11.21
C ASN A 21 -1.72 13.01 10.39
N ILE A 22 -1.66 11.87 11.08
CA ILE A 22 -1.44 10.57 10.46
C ILE A 22 -2.67 9.70 10.67
N ARG A 23 -3.20 9.15 9.59
CA ARG A 23 -4.28 8.18 9.60
C ARG A 23 -3.79 6.86 9.06
N ALA A 24 -3.98 5.77 9.80
CA ALA A 24 -3.54 4.44 9.41
C ALA A 24 -4.69 3.44 9.38
N LEU A 25 -4.76 2.64 8.32
CA LEU A 25 -5.76 1.59 8.19
C LEU A 25 -5.27 0.30 8.84
N TYR A 26 -6.18 -0.40 9.53
CA TYR A 26 -5.96 -1.75 10.06
C TYR A 26 -7.17 -2.65 9.83
N ARG A 27 -6.96 -3.97 9.80
CA ARG A 27 -8.04 -4.97 9.66
C ARG A 27 -8.35 -5.68 10.98
N SER A 28 -7.32 -5.98 11.75
CA SER A 28 -7.44 -6.62 13.06
C SER A 28 -6.64 -5.86 14.10
N THR A 29 -7.22 -5.69 15.30
CA THR A 29 -6.57 -5.03 16.45
C THR A 29 -5.26 -5.69 16.86
N ASP A 30 -5.15 -7.01 16.71
CA ASP A 30 -3.91 -7.74 17.03
C ASP A 30 -2.71 -7.27 16.21
N THR A 31 -2.98 -6.80 14.97
CA THR A 31 -1.91 -6.30 14.09
C THR A 31 -1.35 -4.95 14.56
N ILE A 32 -2.11 -4.17 15.32
CA ILE A 32 -1.66 -2.89 15.89
C ILE A 32 -0.55 -3.12 16.92
N ASN A 33 -0.62 -4.19 17.70
CA ASN A 33 0.41 -4.51 18.69
C ASN A 33 1.77 -4.82 18.03
N LYS A 34 1.76 -5.36 16.80
CA LYS A 34 2.98 -5.56 16.01
C LYS A 34 3.65 -4.23 15.66
N VAL A 35 2.88 -3.18 15.41
CA VAL A 35 3.41 -1.82 15.14
C VAL A 35 4.09 -1.26 16.38
N ARG A 36 3.50 -1.45 17.59
CA ARG A 36 4.17 -1.07 18.85
C ARG A 36 5.53 -1.73 19.00
N LYS A 37 5.62 -3.03 18.66
CA LYS A 37 6.90 -3.75 18.69
C LYS A 37 7.91 -3.15 17.69
N VAL A 38 7.48 -2.74 16.51
CA VAL A 38 8.39 -2.06 15.57
C VAL A 38 8.86 -0.72 16.12
N PHE A 39 7.96 0.08 16.73
CA PHE A 39 8.32 1.36 17.35
C PHE A 39 9.35 1.19 18.48
N SER A 40 9.27 0.10 19.27
CA SER A 40 10.24 -0.17 20.33
C SER A 40 11.67 -0.41 19.85
N TYR A 41 11.88 -0.66 18.55
CA TYR A 41 13.23 -0.74 17.99
C TYR A 41 13.90 0.63 17.80
N TYR A 42 13.12 1.70 17.86
CA TYR A 42 13.57 3.06 17.54
C TYR A 42 13.49 4.02 18.72
N THR A 43 12.62 3.77 19.70
CA THR A 43 12.38 4.70 20.80
C THR A 43 11.79 4.01 22.04
N ASP A 44 12.17 4.50 23.21
CA ASP A 44 11.53 4.13 24.47
C ASP A 44 10.21 4.89 24.71
N MET A 45 9.97 5.98 23.96
CA MET A 45 8.77 6.81 24.05
C MET A 45 7.67 6.32 23.09
N ILE A 46 7.41 5.03 23.05
CA ILE A 46 6.51 4.38 22.08
C ILE A 46 5.13 5.02 22.09
N GLU A 47 4.51 5.18 23.26
CA GLU A 47 3.13 5.67 23.36
C GLU A 47 2.99 7.15 22.93
N THR A 48 4.03 7.96 23.10
CA THR A 48 4.04 9.35 22.62
C THR A 48 3.93 9.43 21.11
N GLN A 49 4.68 8.58 20.40
CA GLN A 49 4.62 8.51 18.94
C GLN A 49 3.33 7.84 18.45
N PHE A 50 2.93 6.76 19.13
CA PHE A 50 1.77 5.97 18.74
C PHE A 50 0.45 6.75 18.83
N LYS A 51 0.30 7.64 19.81
CA LYS A 51 -0.87 8.52 19.99
C LYS A 51 -1.06 9.52 18.84
N LYS A 52 -0.03 9.79 18.03
CA LYS A 52 -0.14 10.66 16.85
C LYS A 52 -0.88 10.01 15.69
N ILE A 53 -1.21 8.71 15.78
CA ILE A 53 -1.83 7.94 14.70
C ILE A 53 -3.31 7.75 14.99
N GLU A 54 -4.15 8.25 14.09
CA GLU A 54 -5.57 7.93 14.04
C GLU A 54 -5.74 6.57 13.33
N TRP A 55 -6.27 5.59 14.06
CA TRP A 55 -6.46 4.25 13.55
C TRP A 55 -7.89 4.04 13.05
N ILE A 56 -8.05 3.67 11.77
CA ILE A 56 -9.35 3.35 11.17
C ILE A 56 -9.38 1.89 10.76
N LYS A 57 -10.42 1.18 11.24
CA LYS A 57 -10.66 -0.20 10.81
C LYS A 57 -11.32 -0.21 9.44
N ALA A 58 -10.56 -0.64 8.42
CA ALA A 58 -11.04 -0.75 7.05
C ALA A 58 -10.29 -1.83 6.27
N ASP A 59 -10.99 -2.49 5.33
CA ASP A 59 -10.41 -3.31 4.27
C ASP A 59 -10.33 -2.49 2.97
N LEU A 60 -9.41 -2.85 2.05
CA LEU A 60 -9.27 -2.16 0.76
C LEU A 60 -10.49 -2.32 -0.16
N ASN A 61 -11.38 -3.24 0.16
CA ASN A 61 -12.62 -3.49 -0.59
C ASN A 61 -13.87 -3.00 0.14
N ASP A 62 -13.71 -2.34 1.29
CA ASP A 62 -14.80 -1.70 2.05
C ASP A 62 -14.86 -0.21 1.69
N LEU A 63 -15.49 0.11 0.54
CA LEU A 63 -15.55 1.46 0.01
C LEU A 63 -16.11 2.48 1.01
N PRO A 64 -17.24 2.23 1.73
CA PRO A 64 -17.75 3.18 2.70
C PRO A 64 -16.73 3.54 3.80
N LYS A 65 -15.99 2.54 4.29
CA LYS A 65 -14.93 2.77 5.30
C LYS A 65 -13.70 3.47 4.73
N LEU A 66 -13.36 3.19 3.48
CA LEU A 66 -12.29 3.90 2.80
C LEU A 66 -12.65 5.37 2.56
N GLU A 67 -13.87 5.68 2.13
CA GLU A 67 -14.35 7.06 1.98
C GLU A 67 -14.28 7.84 3.29
N GLU A 68 -14.70 7.23 4.40
CA GLU A 68 -14.52 7.80 5.73
C GLU A 68 -13.05 8.10 6.03
N ALA A 69 -12.17 7.15 5.70
CA ALA A 69 -10.74 7.27 5.92
C ALA A 69 -10.07 8.33 5.03
N PHE A 70 -10.61 8.65 3.86
CA PHE A 70 -10.04 9.61 2.93
C PHE A 70 -10.40 11.07 3.20
N ARG A 71 -11.40 11.33 4.07
CA ARG A 71 -11.81 12.71 4.38
C ARG A 71 -10.67 13.54 4.94
N GLY A 72 -10.31 14.62 4.25
CA GLY A 72 -9.24 15.55 4.64
C GLY A 72 -7.82 15.00 4.43
N ILE A 73 -7.64 13.90 3.72
CA ILE A 73 -6.32 13.36 3.39
C ILE A 73 -5.74 14.09 2.17
N THR A 74 -4.49 14.52 2.30
CA THR A 74 -3.75 15.19 1.22
C THR A 74 -2.65 14.30 0.62
N LYS A 75 -2.12 13.35 1.38
CA LYS A 75 -1.06 12.43 0.94
C LYS A 75 -1.43 11.00 1.30
N VAL A 76 -1.23 10.08 0.38
CA VAL A 76 -1.51 8.65 0.56
C VAL A 76 -0.25 7.83 0.37
N PHE A 77 0.07 7.00 1.36
CA PHE A 77 1.08 5.95 1.26
C PHE A 77 0.37 4.60 1.17
N HIS A 78 0.46 3.96 0.01
CA HIS A 78 -0.18 2.68 -0.24
C HIS A 78 0.84 1.54 -0.18
N CYS A 79 1.01 0.99 1.04
CA CYS A 79 1.93 -0.12 1.33
C CYS A 79 1.21 -1.47 1.46
N ALA A 80 -0.13 -1.48 1.38
CA ALA A 80 -0.89 -2.70 1.54
C ALA A 80 -0.73 -3.61 0.32
N ALA A 81 -0.41 -4.87 0.57
CA ALA A 81 -0.44 -5.95 -0.41
C ALA A 81 -0.61 -7.29 0.30
N LEU A 82 -1.15 -8.26 -0.43
CA LEU A 82 -1.11 -9.68 -0.05
C LEU A 82 0.03 -10.34 -0.83
N ILE A 83 0.82 -11.17 -0.14
CA ILE A 83 1.91 -11.93 -0.74
C ILE A 83 1.54 -13.41 -0.64
N SER A 84 1.45 -14.07 -1.77
CA SER A 84 1.38 -15.52 -1.91
C SER A 84 1.92 -15.94 -3.28
N PHE A 85 2.55 -17.09 -3.32
CA PHE A 85 3.06 -17.70 -4.56
C PHE A 85 2.25 -18.93 -4.96
N ALA A 86 1.23 -19.30 -4.18
CA ALA A 86 0.34 -20.40 -4.48
C ALA A 86 -0.61 -20.03 -5.63
N PRO A 87 -0.68 -20.82 -6.72
CA PRO A 87 -1.56 -20.51 -7.85
C PRO A 87 -3.04 -20.38 -7.48
N ASN A 88 -3.48 -21.14 -6.49
CA ASN A 88 -4.87 -21.12 -6.01
C ASN A 88 -5.26 -19.81 -5.33
N ASP A 89 -4.30 -18.99 -4.92
CA ASP A 89 -4.54 -17.70 -4.26
C ASP A 89 -4.74 -16.55 -5.27
N TYR A 90 -4.70 -16.81 -6.58
CA TYR A 90 -4.80 -15.76 -7.60
C TYR A 90 -6.00 -14.84 -7.40
N ASN A 91 -7.19 -15.38 -7.16
CA ASN A 91 -8.39 -14.56 -7.00
C ASN A 91 -8.32 -13.67 -5.74
N GLN A 92 -7.75 -14.19 -4.65
CA GLN A 92 -7.56 -13.40 -3.43
C GLN A 92 -6.49 -12.33 -3.62
N LEU A 93 -5.38 -12.67 -4.28
CA LEU A 93 -4.32 -11.73 -4.65
C LEU A 93 -4.86 -10.62 -5.55
N LYS A 94 -5.63 -10.95 -6.59
CA LYS A 94 -6.26 -9.99 -7.49
C LYS A 94 -7.18 -9.05 -6.73
N LYS A 95 -8.04 -9.59 -5.87
CA LYS A 95 -8.96 -8.79 -5.05
C LYS A 95 -8.24 -7.80 -4.14
N VAL A 96 -7.14 -8.21 -3.48
CA VAL A 96 -6.41 -7.34 -2.56
C VAL A 96 -5.46 -6.41 -3.30
N ASN A 97 -4.61 -6.96 -4.20
CA ASN A 97 -3.53 -6.20 -4.81
C ASN A 97 -4.03 -5.31 -5.96
N THR A 98 -4.84 -5.85 -6.87
CA THR A 98 -5.29 -5.11 -8.06
C THR A 98 -6.53 -4.27 -7.76
N GLU A 99 -7.63 -4.91 -7.34
CA GLU A 99 -8.90 -4.22 -7.10
C GLU A 99 -8.81 -3.28 -5.90
N GLY A 100 -8.12 -3.71 -4.82
CA GLY A 100 -7.85 -2.85 -3.66
C GLY A 100 -7.02 -1.63 -4.02
N THR A 101 -6.00 -1.75 -4.88
CA THR A 101 -5.22 -0.61 -5.38
C THR A 101 -6.07 0.30 -6.27
N ALA A 102 -6.91 -0.26 -7.16
CA ALA A 102 -7.83 0.52 -7.98
C ALA A 102 -8.79 1.37 -7.11
N ASN A 103 -9.32 0.80 -6.02
CA ASN A 103 -10.15 1.54 -5.06
C ASN A 103 -9.39 2.72 -4.44
N ILE A 104 -8.14 2.51 -4.01
CA ILE A 104 -7.30 3.59 -3.45
C ILE A 104 -7.03 4.68 -4.51
N VAL A 105 -6.70 4.29 -5.74
CA VAL A 105 -6.46 5.24 -6.85
C VAL A 105 -7.71 6.06 -7.15
N ASN A 106 -8.88 5.42 -7.26
CA ASN A 106 -10.15 6.10 -7.51
C ASN A 106 -10.47 7.11 -6.40
N LEU A 107 -10.22 6.75 -5.14
CA LEU A 107 -10.40 7.66 -4.01
C LEU A 107 -9.39 8.80 -4.03
N CYS A 108 -8.14 8.55 -4.42
CA CYS A 108 -7.14 9.62 -4.59
C CYS A 108 -7.61 10.66 -5.62
N ILE A 109 -8.21 10.22 -6.73
CA ILE A 109 -8.79 11.10 -7.75
C ILE A 109 -9.99 11.86 -7.17
N SER A 110 -10.97 11.14 -6.60
CA SER A 110 -12.22 11.71 -6.10
C SER A 110 -12.01 12.74 -4.99
N TYR A 111 -11.00 12.54 -4.13
CA TYR A 111 -10.66 13.42 -3.03
C TYR A 111 -9.54 14.42 -3.36
N SER A 112 -9.11 14.50 -4.63
CA SER A 112 -8.05 15.40 -5.09
C SER A 112 -6.77 15.30 -4.25
N VAL A 113 -6.34 14.08 -3.97
CA VAL A 113 -5.14 13.81 -3.18
C VAL A 113 -3.92 14.42 -3.88
N GLN A 114 -3.10 15.15 -3.13
CA GLN A 114 -1.95 15.89 -3.66
C GLN A 114 -0.76 15.00 -4.02
N LYS A 115 -0.63 13.83 -3.37
CA LYS A 115 0.44 12.88 -3.65
C LYS A 115 0.06 11.45 -3.26
N LEU A 116 0.25 10.51 -4.18
CA LEU A 116 0.18 9.08 -3.93
C LEU A 116 1.58 8.47 -4.00
N CYS A 117 2.00 7.81 -2.92
CA CYS A 117 3.19 6.96 -2.91
C CYS A 117 2.75 5.49 -2.85
N TYR A 118 3.05 4.73 -3.88
CA TYR A 118 2.72 3.32 -3.99
C TYR A 118 3.95 2.44 -3.83
N VAL A 119 3.87 1.42 -2.97
CA VAL A 119 4.93 0.43 -2.83
C VAL A 119 4.69 -0.69 -3.84
N SER A 120 5.44 -0.66 -4.93
CA SER A 120 5.43 -1.72 -5.93
C SER A 120 6.30 -2.92 -5.51
N SER A 121 6.85 -3.65 -6.44
CA SER A 121 7.68 -4.83 -6.20
C SER A 121 8.64 -5.03 -7.35
N VAL A 122 9.83 -5.53 -7.06
CA VAL A 122 10.75 -6.03 -8.10
C VAL A 122 10.10 -7.12 -8.97
N ALA A 123 9.08 -7.81 -8.45
CA ALA A 123 8.33 -8.81 -9.21
C ALA A 123 7.51 -8.22 -10.39
N THR A 124 7.35 -6.90 -10.47
CA THR A 124 6.69 -6.21 -11.61
C THR A 124 7.65 -5.92 -12.75
N MET A 125 8.93 -6.12 -12.56
CA MET A 125 9.92 -6.03 -13.64
C MET A 125 9.84 -7.28 -14.50
N GLY A 126 10.14 -7.15 -15.79
CA GLY A 126 10.26 -8.27 -16.71
C GLY A 126 11.44 -9.17 -16.34
N PHE A 127 11.66 -10.18 -17.15
CA PHE A 127 12.80 -11.07 -17.03
C PHE A 127 13.87 -10.71 -18.08
N ASP A 128 15.11 -10.63 -17.65
CA ASP A 128 16.29 -10.54 -18.51
C ASP A 128 17.40 -11.41 -17.90
N PRO A 129 18.04 -12.29 -18.68
CA PRO A 129 19.08 -13.20 -18.16
C PRO A 129 20.37 -12.50 -17.73
N ASN A 130 20.62 -11.27 -18.20
CA ASN A 130 21.84 -10.54 -17.92
C ASN A 130 21.65 -9.47 -16.83
N LYS A 131 20.62 -8.63 -16.97
CA LYS A 131 20.35 -7.52 -16.04
C LYS A 131 18.88 -7.16 -16.03
N ILE A 132 18.29 -7.10 -14.85
CA ILE A 132 16.93 -6.61 -14.64
C ILE A 132 17.02 -5.15 -14.14
N SER A 133 16.25 -4.27 -14.75
CA SER A 133 16.10 -2.86 -14.38
C SER A 133 14.67 -2.40 -14.64
N GLU A 134 14.36 -1.17 -14.30
CA GLU A 134 13.06 -0.53 -14.55
C GLU A 134 12.72 -0.44 -16.05
N GLU A 135 13.71 -0.56 -16.92
CA GLU A 135 13.56 -0.56 -18.38
C GLU A 135 13.27 -1.96 -18.95
N THR A 136 13.38 -3.02 -18.12
CA THR A 136 13.17 -4.40 -18.56
C THR A 136 11.71 -4.60 -18.95
N THR A 137 11.49 -5.00 -20.22
CA THR A 137 10.15 -5.17 -20.77
C THR A 137 9.38 -6.29 -20.08
N TRP A 138 8.17 -5.99 -19.66
CA TRP A 138 7.23 -6.97 -19.12
C TRP A 138 6.65 -7.84 -20.24
N LYS A 139 6.78 -9.15 -20.10
CA LYS A 139 6.24 -10.15 -21.01
C LYS A 139 5.32 -11.09 -20.23
N PRO A 140 4.00 -10.90 -20.30
CA PRO A 140 3.02 -11.67 -19.50
C PRO A 140 3.14 -13.19 -19.68
N GLU A 141 3.46 -13.64 -20.89
CA GLU A 141 3.60 -15.05 -21.27
C GLU A 141 4.77 -15.76 -20.55
N GLU A 142 5.77 -15.03 -20.11
CA GLU A 142 6.93 -15.55 -19.37
C GLU A 142 6.68 -15.60 -17.86
N ILE A 143 5.61 -14.93 -17.36
CA ILE A 143 5.35 -14.77 -15.95
C ILE A 143 4.38 -15.84 -15.43
N LYS A 144 4.92 -16.78 -14.66
CA LYS A 144 4.13 -17.83 -13.99
C LYS A 144 3.71 -17.47 -12.55
N ASN A 145 4.29 -16.42 -11.99
CA ASN A 145 4.09 -16.02 -10.60
C ASN A 145 2.81 -15.17 -10.46
N VAL A 146 1.79 -15.73 -9.83
CA VAL A 146 0.48 -15.06 -9.62
C VAL A 146 0.58 -13.77 -8.81
N TYR A 147 1.51 -13.68 -7.87
CA TYR A 147 1.79 -12.45 -7.15
C TYR A 147 2.30 -11.35 -8.08
N ALA A 148 3.28 -11.69 -8.94
CA ALA A 148 3.83 -10.77 -9.93
C ALA A 148 2.75 -10.21 -10.86
N LEU A 149 1.87 -11.07 -11.39
CA LEU A 149 0.75 -10.68 -12.26
C LEU A 149 -0.17 -9.67 -11.56
N THR A 150 -0.53 -9.92 -10.30
CA THR A 150 -1.44 -9.02 -9.57
C THR A 150 -0.78 -7.72 -9.15
N LYS A 151 0.52 -7.71 -8.84
CA LYS A 151 1.28 -6.48 -8.53
C LYS A 151 1.51 -5.63 -9.78
N TYR A 152 1.79 -6.24 -10.91
CA TYR A 152 1.91 -5.53 -12.19
C TYR A 152 0.58 -4.90 -12.61
N ALA A 153 -0.53 -5.64 -12.49
CA ALA A 153 -1.86 -5.08 -12.73
C ALA A 153 -2.21 -3.91 -11.78
N ALA A 154 -1.82 -4.02 -10.51
CA ALA A 154 -1.97 -2.93 -9.53
C ALA A 154 -1.13 -1.70 -9.90
N GLU A 155 0.10 -1.88 -10.38
CA GLU A 155 0.95 -0.79 -10.84
C GLU A 155 0.32 -0.04 -12.04
N LYS A 156 -0.31 -0.77 -12.96
CA LYS A 156 -1.07 -0.14 -14.07
C LYS A 156 -2.22 0.74 -13.57
N GLU A 157 -2.91 0.35 -12.49
CA GLU A 157 -3.93 1.21 -11.87
C GLU A 157 -3.32 2.52 -11.34
N VAL A 158 -2.12 2.45 -10.75
CA VAL A 158 -1.43 3.67 -10.29
C VAL A 158 -1.06 4.57 -11.46
N TRP A 159 -0.52 4.00 -12.54
CA TRP A 159 -0.22 4.77 -13.76
C TRP A 159 -1.47 5.38 -14.40
N ARG A 160 -2.59 4.65 -14.41
CA ARG A 160 -3.89 5.20 -14.81
C ARG A 160 -4.26 6.42 -13.97
N GLY A 161 -4.13 6.30 -12.65
CA GLY A 161 -4.44 7.42 -11.74
C GLY A 161 -3.59 8.67 -11.99
N ILE A 162 -2.31 8.50 -12.34
CA ILE A 162 -1.43 9.62 -12.73
C ILE A 162 -1.94 10.27 -14.02
N GLN A 163 -2.33 9.49 -15.01
CA GLN A 163 -2.90 10.00 -16.26
C GLN A 163 -4.25 10.71 -16.04
N GLU A 164 -5.01 10.30 -15.06
CA GLU A 164 -6.29 10.90 -14.66
C GLU A 164 -6.15 12.07 -13.66
N GLY A 165 -4.92 12.52 -13.37
CA GLY A 165 -4.63 13.77 -12.66
C GLY A 165 -4.14 13.66 -11.23
N ILE A 166 -3.78 12.46 -10.74
CA ILE A 166 -3.04 12.37 -9.47
C ILE A 166 -1.64 12.94 -9.71
N PRO A 167 -1.17 13.94 -8.92
CA PRO A 167 0.18 14.46 -9.04
C PRO A 167 1.23 13.37 -8.72
N SER A 168 2.22 13.24 -9.57
CA SER A 168 3.33 12.30 -9.46
C SER A 168 4.53 12.89 -8.69
#